data_25c988159eb18a56f558c4ba06c6b626
#
_entry.id   25c988159eb18a56f558c4ba06c6b626
#
_cell.length_a   1.000
_cell.length_b   1.000
_cell.length_c   1.000
_cell.angle_alpha   90.00
_cell.angle_beta   90.00
_cell.angle_gamma   90.00
#
_symmetry.space_group_name_H-M   'P 1'
#
loop_
_entity.id
_entity.type
_entity.pdbx_description
1 polymer ?
#
loop_
_entity_poly.entity_id
_entity_poly.type
_entity_poly.pdbx_seq_one_letter_code
_entity_poly.pdbx_strand_id
1 'polypeptide(L)'
;IGYQQDFDRSAAFAIVAALLLLGFLLLRRFTLLDLETRQLVALSAAWILLPTLGLVWYSAVAEPIYYPRYRCYTSPAVALLLAVCMVALVRTREWVTALLAVLALAATPNYVFKQRGPYAKEGMDFSQLADLVTARATPGDCLILDNTVKWLPGPVRALTAARPDAYEKLVDPGRGARAADRNRLWDAHIAIWVVAAQVQRCTVLWTISDRDPTLPSHDAGLGLDPGPRMRKAPAYQVPERLGFHIVERWQFNFAQITNSTR
;
A
#
# COMPACT_ATOMS: atom_id res chain seq x y z
N ILE A 1 16.90 5.95 -5.90
CA ILE A 1 15.71 5.33 -6.57
C ILE A 1 16.17 4.32 -7.62
N GLY A 2 17.21 4.60 -8.44
CA GLY A 2 17.71 3.68 -9.47
C GLY A 2 18.23 2.33 -8.91
N TYR A 3 19.01 2.37 -7.86
CA TYR A 3 19.67 1.17 -7.29
C TYR A 3 18.67 0.13 -6.74
N GLN A 4 17.55 0.57 -6.22
CA GLN A 4 16.51 -0.31 -5.64
C GLN A 4 15.65 -0.96 -6.73
N GLN A 5 15.43 -0.27 -7.86
CA GLN A 5 14.73 -0.84 -9.02
C GLN A 5 15.56 -1.92 -9.73
N ASP A 6 16.87 -1.73 -9.82
CA ASP A 6 17.75 -2.71 -10.48
C ASP A 6 17.95 -3.97 -9.61
N PHE A 7 18.02 -3.82 -8.29
CA PHE A 7 18.06 -4.96 -7.38
C PHE A 7 16.74 -5.75 -7.41
N ASP A 8 15.59 -5.08 -7.46
CA ASP A 8 14.28 -5.71 -7.57
C ASP A 8 14.11 -6.47 -8.90
N ARG A 9 14.66 -5.96 -9.98
CA ARG A 9 14.64 -6.63 -11.29
C ARG A 9 15.53 -7.87 -11.29
N SER A 10 16.77 -7.78 -10.81
CA SER A 10 17.70 -8.90 -10.75
C SER A 10 17.19 -10.01 -9.84
N ALA A 11 16.65 -9.69 -8.68
CA ALA A 11 16.03 -10.65 -7.78
C ALA A 11 14.79 -11.33 -8.42
N ALA A 12 13.95 -10.56 -9.10
CA ALA A 12 12.80 -11.10 -9.82
C ALA A 12 13.22 -12.04 -10.95
N PHE A 13 14.25 -11.69 -11.74
CA PHE A 13 14.81 -12.57 -12.77
C PHE A 13 15.40 -13.85 -12.19
N ALA A 14 16.14 -13.78 -11.08
CA ALA A 14 16.71 -14.95 -10.43
C ALA A 14 15.60 -15.90 -9.91
N ILE A 15 14.53 -15.36 -9.32
CA ILE A 15 13.38 -16.13 -8.85
C ILE A 15 12.66 -16.80 -10.04
N VAL A 16 12.41 -16.07 -11.12
CA VAL A 16 11.78 -16.62 -12.33
C VAL A 16 12.64 -17.72 -12.94
N ALA A 17 13.96 -17.49 -13.06
CA ALA A 17 14.89 -18.49 -13.58
C ALA A 17 14.94 -19.75 -12.70
N ALA A 18 14.94 -19.59 -11.38
CA ALA A 18 14.89 -20.71 -10.45
C ALA A 18 13.58 -21.50 -10.57
N LEU A 19 12.44 -20.80 -10.68
CA LEU A 19 11.13 -21.44 -10.89
C LEU A 19 11.03 -22.18 -12.22
N LEU A 20 11.60 -21.61 -13.30
CA LEU A 20 11.64 -22.27 -14.60
C LEU A 20 12.53 -23.50 -14.59
N LEU A 21 13.71 -23.41 -13.96
CA LEU A 21 14.61 -24.54 -13.81
C LEU A 21 13.96 -25.65 -12.98
N LEU A 22 13.31 -25.28 -11.88
CA LEU A 22 12.63 -26.20 -11.00
C LEU A 22 11.44 -26.88 -11.73
N GLY A 23 10.67 -26.12 -12.50
CA GLY A 23 9.59 -26.63 -13.35
C GLY A 23 10.11 -27.59 -14.43
N PHE A 24 11.23 -27.25 -15.09
CA PHE A 24 11.87 -28.12 -16.07
C PHE A 24 12.37 -29.44 -15.45
N LEU A 25 13.00 -29.39 -14.29
CA LEU A 25 13.46 -30.58 -13.57
C LEU A 25 12.28 -31.46 -13.14
N LEU A 26 11.20 -30.85 -12.71
CA LEU A 26 9.94 -31.54 -12.38
C LEU A 26 9.33 -32.23 -13.60
N LEU A 27 9.24 -31.53 -14.72
CA LEU A 27 8.75 -32.11 -15.98
C LEU A 27 9.56 -33.32 -16.41
N ARG A 28 10.90 -33.26 -16.31
CA ARG A 28 11.78 -34.40 -16.61
C ARG A 28 11.59 -35.58 -15.67
N ARG A 29 11.23 -35.35 -14.42
CA ARG A 29 11.02 -36.41 -13.42
C ARG A 29 9.54 -36.74 -13.16
N PHE A 30 8.62 -36.06 -13.82
CA PHE A 30 7.18 -36.21 -13.60
C PHE A 30 6.71 -37.66 -13.74
N THR A 31 7.28 -38.42 -14.69
CA THR A 31 6.97 -39.82 -14.90
C THR A 31 7.44 -40.75 -13.78
N LEU A 32 8.38 -40.30 -12.97
CA LEU A 32 8.93 -41.06 -11.84
C LEU A 32 8.19 -40.80 -10.52
N LEU A 33 7.28 -39.78 -10.52
CA LEU A 33 6.47 -39.49 -9.33
C LEU A 33 5.34 -40.49 -9.20
N ASP A 34 4.95 -40.76 -7.96
CA ASP A 34 3.76 -41.52 -7.66
C ASP A 34 2.48 -40.81 -8.11
N LEU A 35 1.37 -41.54 -8.23
CA LEU A 35 0.12 -41.01 -8.78
C LEU A 35 -0.41 -39.84 -7.96
N GLU A 36 -0.37 -39.92 -6.64
CA GLU A 36 -0.87 -38.89 -5.72
C GLU A 36 -0.07 -37.58 -5.88
N THR A 37 1.26 -37.67 -5.94
CA THR A 37 2.11 -36.51 -6.16
C THR A 37 1.88 -35.89 -7.54
N ARG A 38 1.64 -36.67 -8.60
CA ARG A 38 1.27 -36.12 -9.91
C ARG A 38 -0.06 -35.39 -9.89
N GLN A 39 -1.05 -35.93 -9.20
CA GLN A 39 -2.35 -35.26 -9.03
C GLN A 39 -2.20 -33.93 -8.29
N LEU A 40 -1.40 -33.91 -7.22
CA LEU A 40 -1.13 -32.67 -6.48
C LEU A 40 -0.43 -31.62 -7.34
N VAL A 41 0.56 -32.02 -8.13
CA VAL A 41 1.24 -31.12 -9.10
C VAL A 41 0.25 -30.60 -10.14
N ALA A 42 -0.58 -31.47 -10.72
CA ALA A 42 -1.57 -31.09 -11.71
C ALA A 42 -2.62 -30.14 -11.15
N LEU A 43 -3.10 -30.39 -9.94
CA LEU A 43 -4.05 -29.53 -9.23
C LEU A 43 -3.44 -28.15 -8.95
N SER A 44 -2.21 -28.11 -8.43
CA SER A 44 -1.50 -26.87 -8.14
C SER A 44 -1.23 -26.07 -9.43
N ALA A 45 -0.82 -26.73 -10.49
CA ALA A 45 -0.62 -26.11 -11.80
C ALA A 45 -1.93 -25.56 -12.36
N ALA A 46 -3.02 -26.32 -12.32
CA ALA A 46 -4.34 -25.86 -12.75
C ALA A 46 -4.81 -24.66 -11.92
N TRP A 47 -4.61 -24.66 -10.59
CA TRP A 47 -4.95 -23.56 -9.72
C TRP A 47 -4.16 -22.28 -10.04
N ILE A 48 -2.91 -22.39 -10.48
CA ILE A 48 -2.11 -21.25 -10.89
C ILE A 48 -2.50 -20.77 -12.31
N LEU A 49 -2.58 -21.72 -13.25
CA LEU A 49 -2.71 -21.38 -14.67
C LEU A 49 -4.12 -20.93 -15.04
N LEU A 50 -5.18 -21.64 -14.62
CA LEU A 50 -6.54 -21.35 -15.08
C LEU A 50 -7.00 -19.94 -14.72
N PRO A 51 -6.92 -19.49 -13.45
CA PRO A 51 -7.34 -18.15 -13.12
C PRO A 51 -6.41 -17.09 -13.72
N THR A 52 -5.10 -17.36 -13.78
CA THR A 52 -4.13 -16.39 -14.33
C THR A 52 -4.36 -16.17 -15.82
N LEU A 53 -4.50 -17.26 -16.58
CA LEU A 53 -4.80 -17.19 -18.01
C LEU A 53 -6.18 -16.59 -18.28
N GLY A 54 -7.17 -16.92 -17.46
CA GLY A 54 -8.51 -16.34 -17.55
C GLY A 54 -8.50 -14.83 -17.34
N LEU A 55 -7.78 -14.33 -16.32
CA LEU A 55 -7.62 -12.90 -16.06
C LEU A 55 -6.85 -12.18 -17.16
N VAL A 56 -5.76 -12.77 -17.65
CA VAL A 56 -4.95 -12.19 -18.73
C VAL A 56 -5.77 -12.15 -20.03
N TRP A 57 -6.46 -13.23 -20.35
CA TRP A 57 -7.32 -13.30 -21.53
C TRP A 57 -8.47 -12.28 -21.48
N TYR A 58 -9.19 -12.24 -20.36
CA TYR A 58 -10.25 -11.25 -20.15
C TYR A 58 -9.72 -9.81 -20.25
N SER A 59 -8.56 -9.54 -19.64
CA SER A 59 -7.92 -8.23 -19.66
C SER A 59 -7.47 -7.80 -21.06
N ALA A 60 -7.18 -8.76 -21.92
CA ALA A 60 -6.80 -8.50 -23.32
C ALA A 60 -8.00 -8.25 -24.23
N VAL A 61 -9.16 -8.88 -23.97
CA VAL A 61 -10.33 -8.86 -24.86
C VAL A 61 -11.39 -7.84 -24.43
N ALA A 62 -11.56 -7.59 -23.12
CA ALA A 62 -12.61 -6.73 -22.61
C ALA A 62 -12.05 -5.45 -21.97
N GLU A 63 -11.66 -5.51 -20.72
CA GLU A 63 -11.15 -4.37 -19.96
C GLU A 63 -9.86 -4.71 -19.20
N PRO A 64 -8.90 -3.80 -19.07
CA PRO A 64 -7.62 -4.03 -18.38
C PRO A 64 -7.81 -4.13 -16.86
N ILE A 65 -8.34 -5.26 -16.38
CA ILE A 65 -8.56 -5.53 -14.96
C ILE A 65 -7.40 -6.29 -14.29
N TYR A 66 -6.39 -6.70 -15.05
CA TYR A 66 -5.28 -7.46 -14.50
C TYR A 66 -4.39 -6.57 -13.61
N TYR A 67 -4.43 -6.84 -12.30
CA TYR A 67 -3.49 -6.26 -11.33
C TYR A 67 -2.62 -7.35 -10.69
N PRO A 68 -1.32 -7.11 -10.48
CA PRO A 68 -0.41 -8.08 -9.87
C PRO A 68 -0.89 -8.61 -8.51
N ARG A 69 -1.62 -7.81 -7.73
CA ARG A 69 -2.21 -8.20 -6.44
C ARG A 69 -3.20 -9.36 -6.53
N TYR A 70 -3.85 -9.55 -7.68
CA TYR A 70 -4.78 -10.66 -7.86
C TYR A 70 -4.10 -12.03 -7.89
N ARG A 71 -2.77 -12.08 -7.99
CA ARG A 71 -2.01 -13.34 -7.90
C ARG A 71 -1.88 -13.86 -6.46
N CYS A 72 -2.30 -13.10 -5.45
CA CYS A 72 -2.24 -13.56 -4.05
C CYS A 72 -3.01 -14.86 -3.81
N TYR A 73 -4.10 -15.11 -4.55
CA TYR A 73 -4.87 -16.36 -4.43
C TYR A 73 -4.14 -17.58 -5.01
N THR A 74 -3.12 -17.39 -5.85
CA THR A 74 -2.28 -18.50 -6.36
C THR A 74 -1.13 -18.86 -5.40
N SER A 75 -0.85 -18.03 -4.39
CA SER A 75 0.27 -18.23 -3.46
C SER A 75 0.26 -19.58 -2.75
N PRO A 76 -0.90 -20.13 -2.27
CA PRO A 76 -0.92 -21.45 -1.66
C PRO A 76 -0.52 -22.57 -2.66
N ALA A 77 -0.98 -22.46 -3.91
CA ALA A 77 -0.66 -23.44 -4.94
C ALA A 77 0.82 -23.38 -5.34
N VAL A 78 1.41 -22.17 -5.38
CA VAL A 78 2.86 -21.99 -5.60
C VAL A 78 3.65 -22.61 -4.44
N ALA A 79 3.23 -22.39 -3.19
CA ALA A 79 3.88 -22.98 -2.02
C ALA A 79 3.82 -24.53 -2.04
N LEU A 80 2.67 -25.10 -2.40
CA LEU A 80 2.51 -26.54 -2.55
C LEU A 80 3.41 -27.09 -3.65
N LEU A 81 3.44 -26.43 -4.81
CA LEU A 81 4.29 -26.85 -5.92
C LEU A 81 5.78 -26.82 -5.54
N LEU A 82 6.21 -25.75 -4.86
CA LEU A 82 7.58 -25.65 -4.34
C LEU A 82 7.90 -26.76 -3.34
N ALA A 83 6.99 -27.06 -2.41
CA ALA A 83 7.18 -28.11 -1.44
C ALA A 83 7.32 -29.49 -2.10
N VAL A 84 6.46 -29.81 -3.07
CA VAL A 84 6.55 -31.05 -3.85
C VAL A 84 7.88 -31.11 -4.60
N CYS A 85 8.29 -30.00 -5.23
CA CYS A 85 9.56 -29.93 -5.92
C CYS A 85 10.74 -30.20 -5.00
N MET A 86 10.75 -29.59 -3.82
CA MET A 86 11.81 -29.77 -2.84
C MET A 86 11.89 -31.25 -2.40
N VAL A 87 10.76 -31.86 -2.05
CA VAL A 87 10.72 -33.26 -1.61
C VAL A 87 11.08 -34.23 -2.74
N ALA A 88 10.63 -33.97 -3.96
CA ALA A 88 10.90 -34.85 -5.11
C ALA A 88 12.34 -34.77 -5.63
N LEU A 89 12.98 -33.60 -5.53
CA LEU A 89 14.33 -33.36 -6.05
C LEU A 89 15.42 -33.61 -5.02
N VAL A 90 15.10 -33.44 -3.74
CA VAL A 90 16.07 -33.48 -2.65
C VAL A 90 15.83 -34.72 -1.80
N ARG A 91 16.79 -35.63 -1.82
CA ARG A 91 16.68 -36.95 -1.16
C ARG A 91 16.89 -36.93 0.35
N THR A 92 17.55 -35.90 0.90
CA THR A 92 17.92 -35.86 2.32
C THR A 92 17.27 -34.67 3.03
N ARG A 93 16.86 -34.86 4.27
CA ARG A 93 16.26 -33.83 5.11
C ARG A 93 17.16 -32.59 5.27
N GLU A 94 18.45 -32.80 5.35
CA GLU A 94 19.45 -31.74 5.53
C GLU A 94 19.41 -30.73 4.37
N TRP A 95 19.36 -31.22 3.12
CA TRP A 95 19.26 -30.37 1.95
C TRP A 95 17.91 -29.67 1.83
N VAL A 96 16.82 -30.31 2.25
CA VAL A 96 15.49 -29.65 2.32
C VAL A 96 15.55 -28.48 3.31
N THR A 97 16.11 -28.73 4.50
CA THR A 97 16.27 -27.69 5.53
C THR A 97 17.16 -26.56 5.05
N ALA A 98 18.30 -26.87 4.42
CA ALA A 98 19.20 -25.87 3.86
C ALA A 98 18.49 -25.01 2.79
N LEU A 99 17.73 -25.62 1.89
CA LEU A 99 16.98 -24.91 0.85
C LEU A 99 15.89 -24.01 1.44
N LEU A 100 15.15 -24.49 2.45
CA LEU A 100 14.19 -23.67 3.18
C LEU A 100 14.84 -22.48 3.87
N ALA A 101 16.00 -22.68 4.49
CA ALA A 101 16.77 -21.60 5.11
C ALA A 101 17.20 -20.56 4.07
N VAL A 102 17.69 -20.99 2.91
CA VAL A 102 18.08 -20.09 1.81
C VAL A 102 16.85 -19.30 1.30
N LEU A 103 15.72 -19.96 1.10
CA LEU A 103 14.47 -19.27 0.68
C LEU A 103 13.99 -18.27 1.72
N ALA A 104 14.04 -18.61 3.00
CA ALA A 104 13.68 -17.71 4.10
C ALA A 104 14.62 -16.49 4.14
N LEU A 105 15.93 -16.71 4.02
CA LEU A 105 16.93 -15.64 3.97
C LEU A 105 16.72 -14.75 2.74
N ALA A 106 16.44 -15.32 1.58
CA ALA A 106 16.16 -14.57 0.35
C ALA A 106 14.84 -13.77 0.43
N ALA A 107 13.84 -14.26 1.18
CA ALA A 107 12.58 -13.55 1.39
C ALA A 107 12.69 -12.43 2.44
N THR A 108 13.64 -12.52 3.36
CA THR A 108 13.82 -11.59 4.48
C THR A 108 13.95 -10.12 4.05
N PRO A 109 14.75 -9.74 3.05
CA PRO A 109 14.85 -8.34 2.61
C PRO A 109 13.50 -7.81 2.11
N ASN A 110 12.78 -8.61 1.32
CA ASN A 110 11.47 -8.21 0.82
C ASN A 110 10.45 -8.05 1.96
N TYR A 111 10.47 -8.95 2.95
CA TYR A 111 9.63 -8.87 4.12
C TYR A 111 9.92 -7.61 4.95
N VAL A 112 11.20 -7.36 5.24
CA VAL A 112 11.62 -6.24 6.10
C VAL A 112 11.37 -4.91 5.40
N PHE A 113 11.82 -4.76 4.14
CA PHE A 113 11.77 -3.46 3.47
C PHE A 113 10.42 -3.17 2.80
N LYS A 114 9.72 -4.18 2.25
CA LYS A 114 8.47 -3.95 1.51
C LYS A 114 7.21 -4.18 2.32
N GLN A 115 7.27 -4.97 3.40
CA GLN A 115 6.07 -5.28 4.18
C GLN A 115 6.09 -4.69 5.59
N ARG A 116 7.25 -4.56 6.21
CA ARG A 116 7.41 -4.08 7.58
C ARG A 116 8.15 -2.76 7.68
N GLY A 117 8.78 -2.32 6.61
CA GLY A 117 9.45 -1.02 6.58
C GLY A 117 8.47 0.15 6.74
N PRO A 118 8.95 1.31 7.16
CA PRO A 118 8.14 2.51 7.35
C PRO A 118 7.45 2.96 6.05
N TYR A 119 7.99 2.56 4.91
CA TYR A 119 7.49 2.87 3.57
C TYR A 119 6.93 1.64 2.85
N ALA A 120 6.37 0.69 3.59
CA ALA A 120 5.68 -0.45 3.01
C ALA A 120 4.56 0.00 2.05
N LYS A 121 4.17 -0.89 1.12
CA LYS A 121 3.14 -0.59 0.12
C LYS A 121 3.48 0.62 -0.76
N GLU A 122 4.53 0.50 -1.55
CA GLU A 122 4.93 1.50 -2.55
C GLU A 122 5.42 2.83 -1.94
N GLY A 123 5.85 2.79 -0.68
CA GLY A 123 6.36 3.96 0.02
C GLY A 123 5.29 4.78 0.75
N MET A 124 4.10 4.22 0.96
CA MET A 124 3.04 4.89 1.70
C MET A 124 3.40 5.02 3.18
N ASP A 125 3.44 6.25 3.66
CA ASP A 125 3.82 6.64 5.02
C ASP A 125 2.65 7.24 5.82
N PHE A 126 1.44 6.78 5.54
CA PHE A 126 0.23 7.29 6.19
C PHE A 126 0.19 7.04 7.71
N SER A 127 0.91 6.03 8.21
CA SER A 127 1.04 5.79 9.66
C SER A 127 1.87 6.88 10.33
N GLN A 128 2.96 7.33 9.69
CA GLN A 128 3.78 8.44 10.19
C GLN A 128 2.99 9.76 10.19
N LEU A 129 2.16 9.98 9.16
CA LEU A 129 1.24 11.10 9.13
C LEU A 129 0.23 11.03 10.30
N ALA A 130 -0.32 9.84 10.56
CA ALA A 130 -1.23 9.62 11.68
C ALA A 130 -0.55 9.86 13.04
N ASP A 131 0.72 9.45 13.18
CA ASP A 131 1.52 9.70 14.38
C ASP A 131 1.78 11.21 14.60
N LEU A 132 2.07 11.95 13.54
CA LEU A 132 2.22 13.41 13.61
C LEU A 132 0.94 14.09 14.09
N VAL A 133 -0.21 13.76 13.48
CA VAL A 133 -1.51 14.31 13.89
C VAL A 133 -1.79 13.96 15.35
N THR A 134 -1.56 12.71 15.74
CA THR A 134 -1.78 12.27 17.12
C THR A 134 -0.93 13.04 18.14
N ALA A 135 0.31 13.37 17.76
CA ALA A 135 1.24 14.08 18.64
C ALA A 135 0.99 15.59 18.72
N ARG A 136 0.39 16.20 17.71
CA ARG A 136 0.30 17.65 17.56
C ARG A 136 -1.11 18.21 17.65
N ALA A 137 -2.12 17.45 17.19
CA ALA A 137 -3.49 17.94 17.20
C ALA A 137 -4.09 17.89 18.61
N THR A 138 -4.89 18.90 18.92
CA THR A 138 -5.61 19.00 20.17
C THR A 138 -7.07 18.56 20.02
N PRO A 139 -7.72 18.07 21.09
CA PRO A 139 -9.12 17.74 21.05
C PRO A 139 -9.99 18.93 20.60
N GLY A 140 -10.83 18.70 19.59
CA GLY A 140 -11.69 19.73 19.00
C GLY A 140 -11.09 20.39 17.75
N ASP A 141 -9.82 20.14 17.41
CA ASP A 141 -9.26 20.57 16.13
C ASP A 141 -10.01 19.91 14.98
N CYS A 142 -10.17 20.64 13.89
CA CYS A 142 -10.75 20.08 12.68
C CYS A 142 -9.70 19.40 11.82
N LEU A 143 -10.09 18.27 11.21
CA LEU A 143 -9.28 17.53 10.24
C LEU A 143 -10.06 17.37 8.95
N ILE A 144 -9.45 17.64 7.81
CA ILE A 144 -10.08 17.46 6.51
C ILE A 144 -9.11 16.95 5.47
N LEU A 145 -9.64 16.16 4.52
CA LEU A 145 -8.94 15.81 3.30
C LEU A 145 -9.22 16.84 2.21
N ASP A 146 -8.17 17.22 1.54
CA ASP A 146 -8.28 18.04 0.34
C ASP A 146 -8.61 17.20 -0.90
N ASN A 147 -9.16 17.85 -1.91
CA ASN A 147 -9.55 17.24 -3.19
C ASN A 147 -8.37 16.75 -4.03
N THR A 148 -7.15 17.19 -3.73
CA THR A 148 -5.95 16.73 -4.43
C THR A 148 -5.60 15.29 -4.09
N VAL A 149 -6.07 14.75 -2.97
CA VAL A 149 -5.77 13.38 -2.56
C VAL A 149 -6.50 12.39 -3.46
N LYS A 150 -5.74 11.72 -4.34
CA LYS A 150 -6.29 10.78 -5.33
C LYS A 150 -6.92 9.53 -4.72
N TRP A 151 -6.48 9.14 -3.53
CA TRP A 151 -6.88 7.91 -2.84
C TRP A 151 -7.76 8.20 -1.63
N LEU A 152 -8.87 8.85 -1.86
CA LEU A 152 -9.85 9.15 -0.83
C LEU A 152 -10.53 7.87 -0.32
N PRO A 153 -10.58 7.64 0.99
CA PRO A 153 -10.08 8.43 2.13
C PRO A 153 -8.68 7.97 2.66
N GLY A 154 -7.75 7.67 1.77
CA GLY A 154 -6.46 7.01 2.06
C GLY A 154 -5.73 7.49 3.33
N PRO A 155 -5.31 8.77 3.42
CA PRO A 155 -4.55 9.25 4.59
C PRO A 155 -5.35 9.26 5.89
N VAL A 156 -6.65 9.56 5.85
CA VAL A 156 -7.52 9.53 7.05
C VAL A 156 -7.74 8.10 7.53
N ARG A 157 -7.70 7.09 6.64
CA ARG A 157 -7.81 5.68 7.03
C ARG A 157 -6.72 5.25 8.01
N ALA A 158 -5.50 5.71 7.82
CA ALA A 158 -4.41 5.39 8.72
C ALA A 158 -4.72 5.91 10.13
N LEU A 159 -5.27 7.12 10.25
CA LEU A 159 -5.66 7.72 11.50
C LEU A 159 -6.86 6.98 12.12
N THR A 160 -7.92 6.72 11.35
CA THR A 160 -9.11 6.02 11.84
C THR A 160 -8.85 4.57 12.21
N ALA A 161 -7.99 3.87 11.48
CA ALA A 161 -7.72 2.46 11.70
C ALA A 161 -6.59 2.21 12.71
N ALA A 162 -5.53 3.02 12.69
CA ALA A 162 -4.35 2.82 13.52
C ALA A 162 -4.34 3.69 14.79
N ARG A 163 -5.08 4.79 14.80
CA ARG A 163 -5.15 5.76 15.91
C ARG A 163 -6.59 6.22 16.14
N PRO A 164 -7.56 5.30 16.37
CA PRO A 164 -8.98 5.64 16.52
C PRO A 164 -9.24 6.65 17.64
N ASP A 165 -8.60 6.46 18.79
CA ASP A 165 -8.77 7.34 19.97
C ASP A 165 -8.30 8.80 19.70
N ALA A 166 -7.31 8.96 18.84
CA ALA A 166 -6.86 10.28 18.41
C ALA A 166 -7.83 10.91 17.43
N TYR A 167 -8.33 10.11 16.47
CA TYR A 167 -9.30 10.60 15.49
C TYR A 167 -10.65 10.99 16.11
N GLU A 168 -11.13 10.24 17.11
CA GLU A 168 -12.39 10.54 17.79
C GLU A 168 -12.37 11.86 18.57
N LYS A 169 -11.19 12.36 18.91
CA LYS A 169 -11.03 13.67 19.54
C LYS A 169 -11.08 14.83 18.56
N LEU A 170 -10.98 14.55 17.25
CA LEU A 170 -10.98 15.55 16.20
C LEU A 170 -12.37 15.70 15.59
N VAL A 171 -12.63 16.89 15.05
CA VAL A 171 -13.84 17.15 14.27
C VAL A 171 -13.50 16.95 12.78
N ASP A 172 -14.17 16.01 12.12
CA ASP A 172 -14.00 15.79 10.67
C ASP A 172 -15.25 16.31 9.93
N PRO A 173 -15.23 17.55 9.45
CA PRO A 173 -16.35 18.12 8.67
C PRO A 173 -16.61 17.37 7.36
N GLY A 174 -15.56 16.71 6.82
CA GLY A 174 -15.64 15.92 5.59
C GLY A 174 -16.16 14.50 5.78
N ARG A 175 -16.47 14.09 7.02
CA ARG A 175 -17.01 12.77 7.28
C ARG A 175 -18.47 12.68 6.80
N GLY A 176 -18.69 11.82 5.83
CA GLY A 176 -20.02 11.55 5.28
C GLY A 176 -20.69 10.32 5.89
N ALA A 177 -21.56 9.67 5.11
CA ALA A 177 -22.29 8.48 5.56
C ALA A 177 -21.34 7.36 6.01
N ARG A 178 -21.73 6.68 7.08
CA ARG A 178 -20.93 5.61 7.69
C ARG A 178 -20.70 4.44 6.73
N ALA A 179 -19.58 3.77 6.90
CA ALA A 179 -19.20 2.60 6.13
C ALA A 179 -20.26 1.49 6.19
N ALA A 180 -20.79 1.21 7.40
CA ALA A 180 -21.82 0.21 7.63
C ALA A 180 -23.12 0.50 6.86
N ASP A 181 -23.57 1.75 6.85
CA ASP A 181 -24.82 2.17 6.18
C ASP A 181 -24.73 2.04 4.66
N ARG A 182 -23.53 2.01 4.12
CA ARG A 182 -23.24 1.96 2.69
C ARG A 182 -22.75 0.58 2.22
N ASN A 183 -22.64 -0.39 3.10
CA ASN A 183 -22.00 -1.68 2.84
C ASN A 183 -20.59 -1.52 2.19
N ARG A 184 -19.80 -0.62 2.75
CA ARG A 184 -18.43 -0.30 2.30
C ARG A 184 -17.46 -0.48 3.47
N LEU A 185 -16.16 -0.53 3.15
CA LEU A 185 -15.11 -0.65 4.16
C LEU A 185 -14.79 0.66 4.89
N TRP A 186 -15.21 1.80 4.33
CA TRP A 186 -14.85 3.14 4.79
C TRP A 186 -16.03 4.09 4.71
N ASP A 187 -16.07 5.05 5.64
CA ASP A 187 -17.01 6.14 5.62
C ASP A 187 -16.87 6.95 4.31
N ALA A 188 -17.95 7.57 3.89
CA ALA A 188 -17.89 8.49 2.76
C ALA A 188 -17.03 9.70 3.13
N HIS A 189 -16.36 10.26 2.13
CA HIS A 189 -15.67 11.53 2.27
C HIS A 189 -16.37 12.60 1.44
N ILE A 190 -16.60 13.75 2.06
CA ILE A 190 -17.22 14.92 1.43
C ILE A 190 -16.12 15.95 1.17
N ALA A 191 -16.10 16.49 -0.03
CA ALA A 191 -15.10 17.47 -0.43
C ALA A 191 -15.18 18.76 0.40
N ILE A 192 -14.04 19.36 0.69
CA ILE A 192 -13.89 20.54 1.56
C ILE A 192 -14.80 21.71 1.13
N TRP A 193 -14.97 21.94 -0.16
CA TRP A 193 -15.83 23.01 -0.67
C TRP A 193 -17.31 22.81 -0.38
N VAL A 194 -17.78 21.54 -0.29
CA VAL A 194 -19.17 21.22 0.04
C VAL A 194 -19.47 21.51 1.51
N VAL A 195 -18.46 21.29 2.36
CA VAL A 195 -18.56 21.48 3.81
C VAL A 195 -17.92 22.80 4.28
N ALA A 196 -17.71 23.74 3.39
CA ALA A 196 -17.04 25.01 3.66
C ALA A 196 -17.63 25.76 4.86
N ALA A 197 -18.96 25.78 4.99
CA ALA A 197 -19.64 26.43 6.12
C ALA A 197 -19.36 25.75 7.47
N GLN A 198 -19.10 24.44 7.47
CA GLN A 198 -18.73 23.69 8.66
C GLN A 198 -17.25 23.94 9.00
N VAL A 199 -16.39 23.95 7.98
CA VAL A 199 -14.96 24.26 8.12
C VAL A 199 -14.76 25.69 8.66
N GLN A 200 -15.59 26.65 8.28
CA GLN A 200 -15.54 28.00 8.82
C GLN A 200 -15.80 28.11 10.34
N ARG A 201 -16.36 27.08 10.96
CA ARG A 201 -16.56 27.05 12.41
C ARG A 201 -15.32 26.56 13.18
N CYS A 202 -14.34 26.01 12.48
CA CYS A 202 -13.09 25.55 13.05
C CYS A 202 -12.20 26.72 13.40
N THR A 203 -11.49 26.63 14.51
CA THR A 203 -10.41 27.57 14.89
C THR A 203 -9.06 27.10 14.40
N VAL A 204 -8.82 25.81 14.50
CA VAL A 204 -7.63 25.13 13.98
C VAL A 204 -8.06 24.08 12.95
N LEU A 205 -7.39 24.09 11.81
CA LEU A 205 -7.71 23.20 10.69
C LEU A 205 -6.46 22.43 10.25
N TRP A 206 -6.51 21.13 10.40
CA TRP A 206 -5.56 20.18 9.84
C TRP A 206 -6.03 19.76 8.45
N THR A 207 -5.27 20.11 7.41
CA THR A 207 -5.61 19.73 6.03
C THR A 207 -4.59 18.74 5.50
N ILE A 208 -5.07 17.61 5.02
CA ILE A 208 -4.25 16.60 4.36
C ILE A 208 -4.45 16.74 2.86
N SER A 209 -3.36 16.85 2.10
CA SER A 209 -3.33 17.05 0.66
C SER A 209 -2.32 16.15 -0.03
N ASP A 210 -2.33 16.12 -1.36
CA ASP A 210 -1.25 15.47 -2.12
C ASP A 210 0.09 16.15 -1.83
N ARG A 211 1.16 15.35 -1.93
CA ARG A 211 2.52 15.87 -1.77
C ARG A 211 2.86 16.90 -2.84
N ASP A 212 3.73 17.83 -2.51
CA ASP A 212 4.34 18.73 -3.48
C ASP A 212 5.39 17.96 -4.31
N PRO A 213 5.17 17.76 -5.63
CA PRO A 213 6.09 16.99 -6.46
C PRO A 213 7.45 17.69 -6.68
N THR A 214 7.54 18.99 -6.35
CA THR A 214 8.78 19.76 -6.48
C THR A 214 9.76 19.54 -5.32
N LEU A 215 9.29 18.87 -4.26
CA LEU A 215 10.10 18.58 -3.08
C LEU A 215 10.58 17.11 -3.08
N PRO A 216 11.75 16.85 -2.49
CA PRO A 216 12.27 15.49 -2.38
C PRO A 216 11.29 14.54 -1.70
N SER A 217 11.26 13.29 -2.17
CA SER A 217 10.33 12.25 -1.67
C SER A 217 10.87 11.41 -0.51
N HIS A 218 12.01 11.80 0.08
CA HIS A 218 12.74 10.91 0.98
C HIS A 218 12.53 11.18 2.47
N ASP A 219 12.05 12.37 2.82
CA ASP A 219 12.00 12.79 4.21
C ASP A 219 10.55 12.80 4.69
N ALA A 220 10.10 11.66 5.23
CA ALA A 220 8.81 11.56 5.85
C ALA A 220 8.72 12.52 7.04
N GLY A 221 7.71 13.39 7.01
CA GLY A 221 7.48 14.35 8.08
C GLY A 221 8.48 15.50 8.13
N LEU A 222 9.16 15.80 7.02
CA LEU A 222 10.00 17.00 6.90
C LEU A 222 9.14 18.24 7.15
N GLY A 223 9.49 19.02 8.17
CA GLY A 223 8.93 20.33 8.41
C GLY A 223 9.32 21.27 7.28
N LEU A 224 8.35 21.97 6.71
CA LEU A 224 8.55 22.91 5.63
C LEU A 224 8.19 24.31 6.08
N ASP A 225 8.83 25.31 5.44
CA ASP A 225 8.41 26.68 5.55
C ASP A 225 6.95 26.81 5.04
N PRO A 226 6.01 27.35 5.83
CA PRO A 226 4.64 27.58 5.42
C PRO A 226 4.49 28.61 4.28
N GLY A 227 5.57 29.26 3.87
CA GLY A 227 5.63 30.36 2.91
C GLY A 227 5.01 30.13 1.52
N PRO A 228 5.27 31.03 0.54
CA PRO A 228 4.46 31.24 -0.66
C PRO A 228 4.41 30.08 -1.67
N ARG A 229 5.19 29.01 -1.48
CA ARG A 229 5.17 27.85 -2.39
C ARG A 229 3.83 27.11 -2.42
N MET A 230 3.06 27.18 -1.34
CA MET A 230 1.75 26.57 -1.27
C MET A 230 0.69 27.26 -2.13
N ARG A 231 0.85 28.54 -2.44
CA ARG A 231 -0.08 29.30 -3.27
C ARG A 231 -0.22 28.77 -4.71
N LYS A 232 0.71 27.93 -5.15
CA LYS A 232 0.67 27.33 -6.49
C LYS A 232 -0.17 26.06 -6.57
N ALA A 233 -0.52 25.43 -5.46
CA ALA A 233 -1.38 24.26 -5.45
C ALA A 233 -2.85 24.69 -5.33
N PRO A 234 -3.73 24.37 -6.31
CA PRO A 234 -5.13 24.82 -6.31
C PRO A 234 -5.89 24.43 -5.03
N ALA A 235 -5.49 23.35 -4.41
CA ALA A 235 -6.04 22.80 -3.21
C ALA A 235 -5.90 23.70 -1.97
N TYR A 236 -4.80 24.40 -1.85
CA TYR A 236 -4.49 25.22 -0.68
C TYR A 236 -5.21 26.59 -0.69
N GLN A 237 -5.84 26.94 -1.79
CA GLN A 237 -6.61 28.17 -1.87
C GLN A 237 -7.89 28.13 -1.04
N VAL A 238 -8.41 26.94 -0.74
CA VAL A 238 -9.67 26.80 -0.01
C VAL A 238 -9.55 27.20 1.45
N PRO A 239 -8.57 26.73 2.25
CA PRO A 239 -8.36 27.21 3.61
C PRO A 239 -8.09 28.72 3.67
N GLU A 240 -7.29 29.29 2.76
CA GLU A 240 -7.03 30.74 2.71
C GLU A 240 -8.31 31.53 2.40
N ARG A 241 -9.15 31.06 1.46
CA ARG A 241 -10.43 31.69 1.14
C ARG A 241 -11.42 31.64 2.30
N LEU A 242 -11.27 30.66 3.19
CA LEU A 242 -12.06 30.52 4.41
C LEU A 242 -11.50 31.33 5.58
N GLY A 243 -10.41 32.08 5.36
CA GLY A 243 -9.78 32.94 6.35
C GLY A 243 -8.73 32.22 7.23
N PHE A 244 -8.25 31.05 6.83
CA PHE A 244 -7.21 30.33 7.55
C PHE A 244 -5.83 30.72 7.03
N HIS A 245 -4.86 30.82 7.96
CA HIS A 245 -3.45 31.00 7.68
C HIS A 245 -2.67 29.76 8.08
N ILE A 246 -1.78 29.30 7.20
CA ILE A 246 -0.96 28.12 7.48
C ILE A 246 0.12 28.53 8.47
N VAL A 247 0.16 27.80 9.60
CA VAL A 247 1.15 28.01 10.66
C VAL A 247 2.30 27.01 10.54
N GLU A 248 1.97 25.75 10.26
CA GLU A 248 2.94 24.67 10.15
C GLU A 248 2.59 23.77 8.97
N ARG A 249 3.63 23.18 8.36
CA ARG A 249 3.50 22.29 7.21
C ARG A 249 4.53 21.18 7.26
N TRP A 250 4.10 19.95 6.94
CA TRP A 250 4.98 18.80 6.82
C TRP A 250 4.71 18.05 5.54
N GLN A 251 5.76 17.60 4.90
CA GLN A 251 5.68 16.73 3.73
C GLN A 251 6.06 15.31 4.09
N PHE A 252 5.21 14.40 3.67
CA PHE A 252 5.41 12.97 3.68
C PHE A 252 5.67 12.46 2.25
N ASN A 253 5.92 11.17 2.12
CA ASN A 253 6.21 10.59 0.82
C ASN A 253 4.98 10.63 -0.13
N PHE A 254 3.78 10.46 0.40
CA PHE A 254 2.53 10.44 -0.38
C PHE A 254 1.59 11.61 -0.09
N ALA A 255 1.77 12.31 0.97
CA ALA A 255 0.87 13.36 1.36
C ALA A 255 1.62 14.55 1.99
N GLN A 256 0.96 15.68 2.02
CA GLN A 256 1.30 16.80 2.89
C GLN A 256 0.23 16.98 3.95
N ILE A 257 0.63 17.47 5.10
CA ILE A 257 -0.29 17.94 6.11
C ILE A 257 0.04 19.37 6.49
N THR A 258 -0.98 20.19 6.65
CA THR A 258 -0.86 21.56 7.09
C THR A 258 -1.70 21.79 8.33
N ASN A 259 -1.14 22.51 9.27
CA ASN A 259 -1.86 23.12 10.38
C ASN A 259 -2.14 24.59 10.04
N SER A 260 -3.40 24.98 10.08
CA SER A 260 -3.84 26.34 9.76
C SER A 260 -4.72 26.86 10.88
N THR A 261 -4.56 28.13 11.21
CA THR A 261 -5.35 28.84 12.21
C THR A 261 -6.09 30.01 11.58
N ARG A 262 -7.16 30.41 12.23
CA ARG A 262 -7.98 31.54 11.81
C ARG A 262 -7.83 32.71 12.78
#